data_1816976bf5d5c2f11430139d7f76cc90
#
_entry.id   1816976bf5d5c2f11430139d7f76cc90
#
_cell.length_a   1.000
_cell.length_b   1.000
_cell.length_c   1.000
_cell.angle_alpha   90.00
_cell.angle_beta   90.00
_cell.angle_gamma   90.00
#
_symmetry.space_group_name_H-M   'P 1'
#
loop_
_entity.id
_entity.type
_entity.pdbx_description
1 polymer ?
#
loop_
_entity_poly.entity_id
_entity_poly.type
_entity_poly.pdbx_seq_one_letter_code
_entity_poly.pdbx_strand_id
1 'polypeptide(L)'
;EEFGFATAPLVTMGCVMMRVCNLDTCPVGVATQNPILRKRFKGKPEYVENFMRFIAQELREYMAQLGFKTVDEMVGRSDLLEPKDDVENIDLSKILNNPFTSNKHSRHEKNNEYDFKLNEVKDTTVLYKQFKEALDKHQGKEIDVHVTNIDRSFGTLFGSEITKKYGTSLEEDTFKVNCYGAGGQSFGAFIPQGLTLHLYGDSNDYFGKGLSGGKLIVVPPKDSTIKPEDNIIIGNVALYGATSGEVYINGVAGERFAVRNSGAHAVVEGIGDHGLEYMTGGMVVVLGKTGRNFAAGMSGGIAYVYDPDNTFYEHVNKELVEYKNVKSRYDEDQLKEMIQKHYQYTNSNVAKKILDDFGNEVAHFKKVVPHDYKRMMSLISSFEQQGLTNEQAKVEAFNAFKKGM
;
A
#
# COMPACT_ATOMS: atom_id res chain seq x y z
N GLU A 1 3.07 -20.37 21.41
CA GLU A 1 3.08 -19.06 22.06
C GLU A 1 2.05 -18.12 21.47
N GLU A 2 1.81 -18.19 20.16
CA GLU A 2 0.77 -17.41 19.47
C GLU A 2 -0.10 -18.33 18.62
N PHE A 3 -1.39 -18.02 18.56
CA PHE A 3 -2.36 -18.78 17.79
C PHE A 3 -3.00 -17.85 16.75
N GLY A 4 -2.87 -18.18 15.46
CA GLY A 4 -3.46 -17.42 14.37
C GLY A 4 -4.82 -17.98 13.95
N PHE A 5 -5.85 -17.11 13.96
CA PHE A 5 -7.19 -17.45 13.47
C PHE A 5 -7.61 -16.46 12.40
N ALA A 6 -8.11 -16.93 11.28
CA ALA A 6 -8.61 -16.07 10.21
C ALA A 6 -10.07 -16.41 9.86
N THR A 7 -10.28 -17.51 9.15
CA THR A 7 -11.59 -17.89 8.60
C THR A 7 -12.58 -18.36 9.67
N ALA A 8 -12.12 -19.08 10.67
CA ALA A 8 -12.98 -19.70 11.68
C ALA A 8 -13.84 -18.67 12.46
N PRO A 9 -13.30 -17.56 12.98
CA PRO A 9 -14.10 -16.50 13.59
C PRO A 9 -15.11 -15.87 12.62
N LEU A 10 -14.78 -15.72 11.34
CA LEU A 10 -15.71 -15.19 10.35
C LEU A 10 -16.88 -16.12 10.11
N VAL A 11 -16.63 -17.43 9.98
CA VAL A 11 -17.68 -18.46 9.83
C VAL A 11 -18.58 -18.48 11.07
N THR A 12 -18.00 -18.38 12.26
CA THR A 12 -18.73 -18.31 13.53
C THR A 12 -19.68 -17.10 13.58
N MET A 13 -19.31 -15.99 12.95
CA MET A 13 -20.15 -14.79 12.81
C MET A 13 -21.18 -14.90 11.67
N GLY A 14 -21.24 -16.00 10.93
CA GLY A 14 -22.20 -16.25 9.86
C GLY A 14 -21.66 -16.05 8.44
N CYS A 15 -20.35 -15.94 8.26
CA CYS A 15 -19.75 -15.91 6.92
C CYS A 15 -20.00 -17.23 6.19
N VAL A 16 -20.53 -17.17 4.97
CA VAL A 16 -20.83 -18.33 4.11
C VAL A 16 -19.75 -18.60 3.07
N MET A 17 -18.59 -17.95 3.18
CA MET A 17 -17.39 -18.17 2.35
C MET A 17 -17.60 -17.97 0.84
N MET A 18 -18.50 -17.11 0.42
CA MET A 18 -18.75 -16.80 -0.99
C MET A 18 -17.59 -16.05 -1.67
N ARG A 19 -16.68 -15.48 -0.88
CA ARG A 19 -15.48 -14.75 -1.34
C ARG A 19 -15.75 -13.58 -2.29
N VAL A 20 -16.88 -12.90 -2.08
CA VAL A 20 -17.29 -11.68 -2.82
C VAL A 20 -17.16 -10.41 -1.97
N CYS A 21 -16.41 -10.48 -0.87
CA CYS A 21 -16.23 -9.35 0.06
C CYS A 21 -15.54 -8.15 -0.62
N ASN A 22 -14.63 -8.43 -1.55
CA ASN A 22 -13.93 -7.40 -2.33
C ASN A 22 -14.87 -6.59 -3.25
N LEU A 23 -16.07 -7.11 -3.53
CA LEU A 23 -17.07 -6.42 -4.35
C LEU A 23 -18.11 -5.64 -3.50
N ASP A 24 -17.93 -5.58 -2.18
CA ASP A 24 -18.88 -5.00 -1.23
C ASP A 24 -20.30 -5.63 -1.28
N THR A 25 -20.40 -6.83 -1.81
CA THR A 25 -21.65 -7.57 -2.05
C THR A 25 -21.88 -8.73 -1.09
N CYS A 26 -21.31 -8.68 0.12
CA CYS A 26 -21.42 -9.75 1.11
C CYS A 26 -22.89 -10.05 1.42
N PRO A 27 -23.44 -11.23 1.05
CA PRO A 27 -24.87 -11.51 1.13
C PRO A 27 -25.38 -11.66 2.57
N VAL A 28 -24.47 -11.91 3.52
CA VAL A 28 -24.78 -12.11 4.94
C VAL A 28 -24.39 -10.92 5.82
N GLY A 29 -23.84 -9.86 5.22
CA GLY A 29 -23.57 -8.61 5.92
C GLY A 29 -22.31 -8.57 6.81
N VAL A 30 -21.46 -9.62 6.78
CA VAL A 30 -20.25 -9.68 7.61
C VAL A 30 -19.19 -8.68 7.14
N ALA A 31 -19.01 -8.55 5.84
CA ALA A 31 -17.95 -7.74 5.25
C ALA A 31 -18.52 -6.87 4.10
N THR A 32 -19.31 -5.87 4.45
CA THR A 32 -19.90 -4.92 3.50
C THR A 32 -20.20 -3.59 4.18
N GLN A 33 -20.11 -2.50 3.43
CA GLN A 33 -20.57 -1.17 3.83
C GLN A 33 -21.99 -0.87 3.33
N ASN A 34 -22.53 -1.70 2.43
CA ASN A 34 -23.89 -1.53 1.91
C ASN A 34 -24.94 -1.56 3.05
N PRO A 35 -25.72 -0.48 3.27
CA PRO A 35 -26.65 -0.37 4.40
C PRO A 35 -27.73 -1.45 4.42
N ILE A 36 -28.14 -1.96 3.26
CA ILE A 36 -29.18 -3.00 3.15
C ILE A 36 -28.58 -4.36 3.53
N LEU A 37 -27.39 -4.68 3.04
CA LEU A 37 -26.72 -5.94 3.31
C LEU A 37 -26.24 -6.02 4.77
N ARG A 38 -25.77 -4.92 5.35
CA ARG A 38 -25.36 -4.85 6.76
C ARG A 38 -26.50 -5.25 7.72
N LYS A 39 -27.76 -4.95 7.39
CA LYS A 39 -28.93 -5.35 8.21
C LYS A 39 -29.10 -6.87 8.28
N ARG A 40 -28.47 -7.63 7.41
CA ARG A 40 -28.51 -9.10 7.41
C ARG A 40 -27.53 -9.73 8.39
N PHE A 41 -26.58 -8.95 8.90
CA PHE A 41 -25.59 -9.43 9.86
C PHE A 41 -26.25 -9.87 11.17
N LYS A 42 -26.04 -11.15 11.54
CA LYS A 42 -26.61 -11.78 12.73
C LYS A 42 -25.55 -12.25 13.73
N GLY A 43 -24.28 -11.99 13.46
CA GLY A 43 -23.17 -12.37 14.34
C GLY A 43 -23.26 -11.67 15.69
N LYS A 44 -22.79 -12.37 16.73
CA LYS A 44 -22.70 -11.84 18.09
C LYS A 44 -21.30 -12.13 18.65
N PRO A 45 -20.74 -11.27 19.50
CA PRO A 45 -19.44 -11.50 20.12
C PRO A 45 -19.38 -12.84 20.88
N GLU A 46 -20.46 -13.21 21.54
CA GLU A 46 -20.56 -14.43 22.33
C GLU A 46 -20.38 -15.70 21.51
N TYR A 47 -20.71 -15.66 20.21
CA TYR A 47 -20.49 -16.81 19.32
C TYR A 47 -18.99 -17.07 19.12
N VAL A 48 -18.20 -16.02 18.93
CA VAL A 48 -16.75 -16.11 18.79
C VAL A 48 -16.11 -16.54 20.10
N GLU A 49 -16.54 -15.95 21.23
CA GLU A 49 -16.04 -16.34 22.56
C GLU A 49 -16.31 -17.82 22.86
N ASN A 50 -17.52 -18.30 22.65
CA ASN A 50 -17.87 -19.71 22.87
C ASN A 50 -17.07 -20.63 21.93
N PHE A 51 -16.92 -20.24 20.67
CA PHE A 51 -16.15 -21.02 19.72
C PHE A 51 -14.68 -21.16 20.13
N MET A 52 -14.06 -20.09 20.61
CA MET A 52 -12.69 -20.13 21.13
C MET A 52 -12.58 -21.00 22.40
N ARG A 53 -13.58 -20.97 23.27
CA ARG A 53 -13.64 -21.85 24.44
C ARG A 53 -13.76 -23.32 24.05
N PHE A 54 -14.52 -23.63 23.01
CA PHE A 54 -14.64 -25.01 22.50
C PHE A 54 -13.32 -25.51 21.91
N ILE A 55 -12.60 -24.67 21.13
CA ILE A 55 -11.27 -25.00 20.63
C ILE A 55 -10.29 -25.24 21.79
N ALA A 56 -10.31 -24.40 22.81
CA ALA A 56 -9.44 -24.58 23.96
C ALA A 56 -9.76 -25.88 24.73
N GLN A 57 -11.03 -26.23 24.83
CA GLN A 57 -11.46 -27.48 25.47
C GLN A 57 -11.03 -28.71 24.64
N GLU A 58 -11.21 -28.68 23.33
CA GLU A 58 -10.76 -29.76 22.43
C GLU A 58 -9.24 -29.95 22.52
N LEU A 59 -8.48 -28.86 22.50
CA LEU A 59 -7.03 -28.89 22.71
C LEU A 59 -6.64 -29.55 24.03
N ARG A 60 -7.34 -29.23 25.12
CA ARG A 60 -7.12 -29.87 26.43
C ARG A 60 -7.36 -31.37 26.40
N GLU A 61 -8.36 -31.82 25.67
CA GLU A 61 -8.67 -33.25 25.52
C GLU A 61 -7.57 -33.98 24.76
N TYR A 62 -7.06 -33.42 23.67
CA TYR A 62 -5.91 -33.96 22.96
C TYR A 62 -4.64 -33.96 23.81
N MET A 63 -4.37 -32.89 24.54
CA MET A 63 -3.24 -32.82 25.46
C MET A 63 -3.31 -33.89 26.52
N ALA A 64 -4.49 -34.15 27.08
CA ALA A 64 -4.69 -35.20 28.10
C ALA A 64 -4.46 -36.62 27.51
N GLN A 65 -4.91 -36.87 26.28
CA GLN A 65 -4.66 -38.14 25.58
C GLN A 65 -3.17 -38.36 25.31
N LEU A 66 -2.44 -37.29 24.97
CA LEU A 66 -1.00 -37.31 24.72
C LEU A 66 -0.15 -37.28 25.99
N GLY A 67 -0.76 -37.07 27.17
CA GLY A 67 -0.06 -37.01 28.45
C GLY A 67 0.61 -35.66 28.76
N PHE A 68 0.28 -34.57 28.05
CA PHE A 68 0.79 -33.23 28.30
C PHE A 68 -0.06 -32.45 29.32
N LYS A 69 0.60 -31.78 30.24
CA LYS A 69 -0.05 -30.91 31.24
C LYS A 69 -0.16 -29.46 30.79
N THR A 70 0.78 -29.00 29.99
CA THR A 70 0.86 -27.62 29.49
C THR A 70 1.09 -27.61 27.98
N VAL A 71 0.72 -26.52 27.31
CA VAL A 71 1.01 -26.30 25.89
C VAL A 71 2.52 -26.23 25.67
N ASP A 72 3.25 -25.61 26.59
CA ASP A 72 4.71 -25.50 26.51
C ASP A 72 5.43 -26.86 26.47
N GLU A 73 4.88 -27.88 27.15
CA GLU A 73 5.43 -29.24 27.09
C GLU A 73 5.22 -29.90 25.72
N MET A 74 4.24 -29.47 24.95
CA MET A 74 3.89 -30.02 23.65
C MET A 74 4.59 -29.28 22.50
N VAL A 75 4.88 -27.99 22.65
CA VAL A 75 5.50 -27.17 21.61
C VAL A 75 6.88 -27.71 21.23
N GLY A 76 7.12 -27.86 19.92
CA GLY A 76 8.40 -28.33 19.38
C GLY A 76 8.64 -29.84 19.47
N ARG A 77 7.65 -30.63 19.92
CA ARG A 77 7.76 -32.09 20.06
C ARG A 77 7.54 -32.80 18.71
N SER A 78 8.39 -32.48 17.73
CA SER A 78 8.37 -33.15 16.43
C SER A 78 8.72 -34.63 16.48
N ASP A 79 9.37 -35.08 17.55
CA ASP A 79 9.64 -36.49 17.84
C ASP A 79 8.38 -37.35 18.07
N LEU A 80 7.23 -36.71 18.28
CA LEU A 80 5.93 -37.37 18.45
C LEU A 80 5.08 -37.35 17.18
N LEU A 81 5.62 -36.86 16.08
CA LEU A 81 4.93 -36.80 14.79
C LEU A 81 5.50 -37.88 13.86
N GLU A 82 4.62 -38.50 13.11
CA GLU A 82 4.97 -39.44 12.02
C GLU A 82 4.23 -39.07 10.75
N PRO A 83 4.83 -39.29 9.57
CA PRO A 83 4.11 -39.13 8.29
C PRO A 83 2.92 -40.07 8.24
N LYS A 84 1.84 -39.66 7.55
CA LYS A 84 0.77 -40.56 7.21
C LYS A 84 1.21 -41.53 6.10
N ASP A 85 0.65 -42.71 6.09
CA ASP A 85 1.00 -43.81 5.16
C ASP A 85 0.84 -43.43 3.66
N ASP A 86 0.07 -42.39 3.34
CA ASP A 86 -0.20 -41.91 1.98
C ASP A 86 0.79 -40.86 1.45
N VAL A 87 1.83 -40.54 2.20
CA VAL A 87 2.80 -39.48 1.84
C VAL A 87 4.13 -40.10 1.34
N GLU A 88 4.07 -40.95 0.35
CA GLU A 88 5.26 -41.69 -0.15
C GLU A 88 6.27 -40.80 -0.93
N ASN A 89 5.85 -39.65 -1.47
CA ASN A 89 6.66 -38.85 -2.39
C ASN A 89 7.24 -37.57 -1.80
N ILE A 90 7.08 -37.33 -0.50
CA ILE A 90 7.55 -36.13 0.17
C ILE A 90 8.49 -36.50 1.32
N ASP A 91 9.74 -36.09 1.22
CA ASP A 91 10.68 -36.25 2.32
C ASP A 91 10.40 -35.22 3.44
N LEU A 92 9.79 -35.69 4.52
CA LEU A 92 9.48 -34.91 5.72
C LEU A 92 10.58 -35.01 6.80
N SER A 93 11.67 -35.72 6.56
CA SER A 93 12.71 -36.00 7.55
C SER A 93 13.29 -34.72 8.20
N LYS A 94 13.45 -33.65 7.41
CA LYS A 94 13.95 -32.36 7.91
C LYS A 94 12.96 -31.61 8.82
N ILE A 95 11.66 -31.79 8.57
CA ILE A 95 10.59 -31.16 9.38
C ILE A 95 10.39 -31.94 10.68
N LEU A 96 10.48 -33.25 10.61
CA LEU A 96 10.27 -34.15 11.74
C LEU A 96 11.52 -34.34 12.60
N ASN A 97 12.66 -33.85 12.14
CA ASN A 97 13.90 -33.91 12.94
C ASN A 97 13.77 -33.04 14.20
N ASN A 98 13.84 -33.69 15.36
CA ASN A 98 13.90 -32.98 16.62
C ASN A 98 15.38 -32.68 17.01
N PRO A 99 15.81 -31.42 16.93
CA PRO A 99 17.20 -31.05 17.29
C PRO A 99 17.47 -31.12 18.81
N PHE A 100 16.43 -31.29 19.63
CA PHE A 100 16.52 -31.30 21.08
C PHE A 100 16.68 -32.73 21.60
N THR A 101 17.88 -33.15 21.86
CA THR A 101 18.25 -34.53 22.30
C THR A 101 17.96 -34.86 23.76
N SER A 102 17.49 -33.90 24.55
CA SER A 102 17.20 -34.12 25.96
C SER A 102 16.05 -33.24 26.42
N ASN A 103 14.89 -33.74 26.68
CA ASN A 103 13.72 -33.11 27.35
C ASN A 103 13.67 -31.56 27.43
N LYS A 104 14.48 -30.86 26.63
CA LYS A 104 14.47 -29.43 26.48
C LYS A 104 13.46 -29.09 25.41
N HIS A 105 12.43 -28.40 25.80
CA HIS A 105 11.39 -27.94 24.91
C HIS A 105 11.88 -26.71 24.14
N SER A 106 11.54 -26.68 22.86
CA SER A 106 11.60 -25.43 22.09
C SER A 106 10.58 -24.47 22.69
N ARG A 107 11.01 -23.39 23.26
CA ARG A 107 10.13 -22.32 23.73
C ARG A 107 10.77 -20.95 23.51
N HIS A 108 9.95 -19.94 23.54
CA HIS A 108 10.41 -18.55 23.47
C HIS A 108 11.37 -18.25 24.64
N GLU A 109 12.59 -17.90 24.30
CA GLU A 109 13.56 -17.39 25.26
C GLU A 109 13.33 -15.88 25.41
N LYS A 110 12.76 -15.46 26.54
CA LYS A 110 12.44 -14.03 26.80
C LYS A 110 13.63 -13.10 26.69
N ASN A 111 14.84 -13.61 26.85
CA ASN A 111 16.10 -12.86 26.79
C ASN A 111 16.78 -12.99 25.40
N ASN A 112 16.20 -13.72 24.47
CA ASN A 112 16.74 -13.88 23.12
C ASN A 112 16.06 -12.87 22.20
N GLU A 113 16.58 -11.64 22.22
CA GLU A 113 16.13 -10.60 21.30
C GLU A 113 16.55 -10.96 19.88
N TYR A 114 15.61 -10.89 18.94
CA TYR A 114 15.90 -11.10 17.53
C TYR A 114 16.79 -9.97 17.00
N ASP A 115 18.00 -10.33 16.54
CA ASP A 115 18.89 -9.38 15.90
C ASP A 115 18.46 -9.15 14.45
N PHE A 116 17.90 -7.97 14.18
CA PHE A 116 17.51 -7.53 12.85
C PHE A 116 18.70 -7.15 11.96
N LYS A 117 19.92 -7.20 12.47
CA LYS A 117 21.15 -6.85 11.76
C LYS A 117 21.12 -5.48 11.08
N LEU A 118 20.52 -4.51 11.76
CA LEU A 118 20.35 -3.15 11.22
C LEU A 118 21.68 -2.43 10.94
N ASN A 119 22.76 -2.89 11.53
CA ASN A 119 24.12 -2.42 11.26
C ASN A 119 24.71 -2.93 9.93
N GLU A 120 24.10 -3.96 9.32
CA GLU A 120 24.54 -4.56 8.05
C GLU A 120 23.78 -4.04 6.83
N VAL A 121 22.60 -3.41 7.02
CA VAL A 121 21.77 -2.92 5.90
C VAL A 121 22.39 -1.71 5.20
N LYS A 122 22.06 -1.51 3.91
CA LYS A 122 22.63 -0.41 3.09
C LYS A 122 22.29 0.97 3.61
N ASP A 123 21.18 1.16 4.28
CA ASP A 123 20.85 2.41 4.94
C ASP A 123 21.95 2.82 5.94
N THR A 124 22.46 1.86 6.74
CA THR A 124 23.52 2.09 7.72
C THR A 124 24.91 2.09 7.09
N THR A 125 25.17 1.10 6.22
CA THR A 125 26.53 0.87 5.69
C THR A 125 26.89 1.80 4.54
N VAL A 126 25.91 2.31 3.81
CA VAL A 126 26.08 3.18 2.65
C VAL A 126 25.44 4.56 2.87
N LEU A 127 24.10 4.64 3.01
CA LEU A 127 23.40 5.92 3.02
C LEU A 127 23.85 6.80 4.18
N TYR A 128 23.78 6.30 5.40
CA TYR A 128 24.17 7.08 6.57
C TYR A 128 25.64 7.51 6.52
N LYS A 129 26.55 6.63 6.10
CA LYS A 129 27.98 6.98 5.97
C LYS A 129 28.21 8.05 4.93
N GLN A 130 27.57 7.92 3.77
CA GLN A 130 27.75 8.84 2.66
C GLN A 130 27.12 10.22 2.94
N PHE A 131 25.96 10.24 3.58
CA PHE A 131 25.21 11.48 3.83
C PHE A 131 25.50 12.14 5.19
N LYS A 132 26.21 11.48 6.12
CA LYS A 132 26.40 11.97 7.50
C LYS A 132 26.83 13.42 7.57
N GLU A 133 27.87 13.81 6.82
CA GLU A 133 28.38 15.20 6.82
C GLU A 133 27.35 16.16 6.23
N ALA A 134 26.73 15.80 5.10
CA ALA A 134 25.69 16.59 4.46
C ALA A 134 24.45 16.75 5.36
N LEU A 135 24.05 15.66 6.04
CA LEU A 135 22.99 15.65 7.04
C LEU A 135 23.32 16.58 8.22
N ASP A 136 24.58 16.60 8.70
CA ASP A 136 24.99 17.44 9.82
C ASP A 136 25.07 18.91 9.43
N LYS A 137 25.48 19.22 8.23
CA LYS A 137 25.67 20.60 7.72
C LYS A 137 24.45 21.17 6.98
N HIS A 138 23.35 20.42 6.86
CA HIS A 138 22.18 20.81 6.06
C HIS A 138 22.57 21.15 4.62
N GLN A 139 23.36 20.30 3.97
CA GLN A 139 23.84 20.48 2.60
C GLN A 139 23.21 19.46 1.67
N GLY A 140 22.76 19.92 0.51
CA GLY A 140 22.32 19.03 -0.56
C GLY A 140 23.42 18.08 -1.00
N LYS A 141 23.07 16.81 -1.25
CA LYS A 141 24.01 15.82 -1.76
C LYS A 141 23.28 14.76 -2.59
N GLU A 142 23.96 14.32 -3.64
CA GLU A 142 23.52 13.24 -4.52
C GLU A 142 24.55 12.13 -4.55
N ILE A 143 24.10 10.87 -4.55
CA ILE A 143 24.95 9.67 -4.61
C ILE A 143 24.34 8.60 -5.50
N ASP A 144 25.19 7.70 -6.00
CA ASP A 144 24.82 6.50 -6.74
C ASP A 144 24.96 5.25 -5.88
N VAL A 145 23.96 4.36 -5.91
CA VAL A 145 23.95 3.12 -5.12
C VAL A 145 23.41 1.96 -5.95
N HIS A 146 24.12 0.83 -5.97
CA HIS A 146 23.56 -0.41 -6.47
C HIS A 146 22.66 -1.06 -5.42
N VAL A 147 21.45 -1.45 -5.83
CA VAL A 147 20.48 -2.14 -4.99
C VAL A 147 20.09 -3.49 -5.57
N THR A 148 19.73 -4.40 -4.71
CA THR A 148 19.27 -5.76 -5.06
C THR A 148 17.97 -6.06 -4.34
N ASN A 149 17.25 -7.09 -4.78
CA ASN A 149 15.97 -7.51 -4.19
C ASN A 149 16.06 -7.94 -2.72
N ILE A 150 17.26 -8.16 -2.18
CA ILE A 150 17.45 -8.44 -0.75
C ILE A 150 17.65 -7.18 0.10
N ASP A 151 17.82 -6.01 -0.52
CA ASP A 151 17.91 -4.72 0.18
C ASP A 151 16.49 -4.23 0.52
N ARG A 152 15.89 -4.87 1.53
CA ARG A 152 14.52 -4.59 1.96
C ARG A 152 14.45 -3.29 2.73
N SER A 153 13.34 -2.57 2.58
CA SER A 153 13.07 -1.29 3.27
C SER A 153 14.17 -0.24 3.08
N PHE A 154 14.85 -0.26 1.92
CA PHE A 154 15.90 0.68 1.58
C PHE A 154 15.40 2.12 1.65
N GLY A 155 16.14 3.00 2.32
CA GLY A 155 15.79 4.39 2.55
C GLY A 155 15.05 4.66 3.87
N THR A 156 14.48 3.64 4.51
CA THR A 156 13.63 3.80 5.71
C THR A 156 14.43 4.26 6.93
N LEU A 157 15.54 3.61 7.25
CA LEU A 157 16.38 3.99 8.41
C LEU A 157 17.02 5.36 8.20
N PHE A 158 17.54 5.62 7.02
CA PHE A 158 18.11 6.93 6.70
C PHE A 158 17.03 8.02 6.74
N GLY A 159 15.83 7.74 6.23
CA GLY A 159 14.68 8.62 6.35
C GLY A 159 14.29 8.91 7.80
N SER A 160 14.39 7.93 8.69
CA SER A 160 14.19 8.14 10.13
C SER A 160 15.20 9.13 10.73
N GLU A 161 16.47 9.06 10.33
CA GLU A 161 17.50 10.01 10.80
C GLU A 161 17.23 11.44 10.28
N ILE A 162 16.77 11.57 9.04
CA ILE A 162 16.30 12.86 8.49
C ILE A 162 15.15 13.41 9.34
N THR A 163 14.13 12.59 9.59
CA THR A 163 12.94 13.01 10.35
C THR A 163 13.27 13.42 11.78
N LYS A 164 14.13 12.66 12.46
CA LYS A 164 14.60 13.01 13.82
C LYS A 164 15.27 14.37 13.88
N LYS A 165 16.02 14.72 12.83
CA LYS A 165 16.82 15.94 12.82
C LYS A 165 16.07 17.15 12.29
N TYR A 166 15.25 16.98 11.27
CA TYR A 166 14.64 18.08 10.51
C TYR A 166 13.10 18.05 10.49
N GLY A 167 12.45 16.96 10.94
CA GLY A 167 11.00 16.83 10.81
C GLY A 167 10.58 16.88 9.34
N THR A 168 9.76 17.88 9.00
CA THR A 168 9.27 18.13 7.64
C THR A 168 9.85 19.43 7.03
N SER A 169 10.96 19.95 7.57
CA SER A 169 11.49 21.28 7.21
C SER A 169 12.51 21.25 6.06
N LEU A 170 12.92 20.08 5.59
CA LEU A 170 13.87 20.00 4.48
C LEU A 170 13.22 20.41 3.16
N GLU A 171 14.02 21.11 2.34
CA GLU A 171 13.65 21.38 0.97
C GLU A 171 13.62 20.08 0.16
N GLU A 172 12.76 20.05 -0.85
CA GLU A 172 12.69 18.95 -1.79
C GLU A 172 14.06 18.69 -2.45
N ASP A 173 14.36 17.43 -2.72
CA ASP A 173 15.61 17.02 -3.37
C ASP A 173 16.91 17.38 -2.62
N THR A 174 16.84 17.61 -1.31
CA THR A 174 18.03 17.87 -0.49
C THR A 174 18.99 16.68 -0.52
N PHE A 175 18.47 15.47 -0.37
CA PHE A 175 19.23 14.22 -0.47
C PHE A 175 18.69 13.39 -1.63
N LYS A 176 19.55 13.10 -2.62
CA LYS A 176 19.19 12.28 -3.78
C LYS A 176 20.00 11.01 -3.83
N VAL A 177 19.34 9.92 -4.12
CA VAL A 177 19.97 8.61 -4.32
C VAL A 177 19.55 8.06 -5.68
N ASN A 178 20.49 7.93 -6.61
CA ASN A 178 20.28 7.19 -7.83
C ASN A 178 20.54 5.70 -7.54
N CYS A 179 19.52 4.89 -7.61
CA CYS A 179 19.56 3.48 -7.33
C CYS A 179 19.57 2.68 -8.64
N TYR A 180 20.48 1.75 -8.77
CA TYR A 180 20.60 0.90 -9.97
C TYR A 180 20.39 -0.56 -9.59
N GLY A 181 19.42 -1.22 -10.23
CA GLY A 181 19.14 -2.64 -10.01
C GLY A 181 17.70 -2.93 -9.56
N ALA A 182 17.51 -3.93 -8.72
CA ALA A 182 16.20 -4.35 -8.25
C ALA A 182 15.94 -3.86 -6.82
N GLY A 183 14.95 -3.01 -6.62
CA GLY A 183 14.49 -2.58 -5.30
C GLY A 183 13.83 -3.73 -4.54
N GLY A 184 14.28 -3.99 -3.31
CA GLY A 184 13.71 -5.01 -2.45
C GLY A 184 12.31 -4.65 -1.94
N GLN A 185 11.67 -5.58 -1.24
CA GLN A 185 10.37 -5.35 -0.62
C GLN A 185 10.39 -4.09 0.27
N SER A 186 9.35 -3.26 0.16
CA SER A 186 9.21 -1.99 0.89
C SER A 186 10.31 -0.95 0.56
N PHE A 187 10.84 -0.97 -0.67
CA PHE A 187 11.77 0.07 -1.13
C PHE A 187 11.13 1.45 -1.00
N GLY A 188 11.84 2.41 -0.41
CA GLY A 188 11.34 3.76 -0.19
C GLY A 188 10.21 3.89 0.83
N ALA A 189 9.99 2.87 1.69
CA ALA A 189 8.96 2.95 2.71
C ALA A 189 9.25 4.07 3.71
N PHE A 190 8.20 4.85 4.04
CA PHE A 190 8.21 5.94 5.04
C PHE A 190 9.21 7.06 4.79
N ILE A 191 9.80 7.17 3.60
CA ILE A 191 10.77 8.24 3.36
C ILE A 191 10.13 9.63 3.48
N PRO A 192 10.79 10.54 4.21
CA PRO A 192 10.29 11.87 4.49
C PRO A 192 10.62 12.87 3.39
N GLN A 193 10.04 14.06 3.50
CA GLN A 193 10.41 15.21 2.68
C GLN A 193 11.92 15.47 2.70
N GLY A 194 12.47 15.87 1.56
CA GLY A 194 13.90 16.12 1.36
C GLY A 194 14.68 14.90 0.86
N LEU A 195 14.12 13.68 0.93
CA LEU A 195 14.75 12.48 0.38
C LEU A 195 14.10 12.05 -0.92
N THR A 196 14.91 11.95 -1.97
CA THR A 196 14.51 11.45 -3.29
C THR A 196 15.27 10.17 -3.61
N LEU A 197 14.52 9.11 -3.96
CA LEU A 197 15.09 7.87 -4.49
C LEU A 197 14.68 7.73 -5.96
N HIS A 198 15.67 7.69 -6.85
CA HIS A 198 15.46 7.46 -8.27
C HIS A 198 15.98 6.06 -8.63
N LEU A 199 15.08 5.13 -8.89
CA LEU A 199 15.38 3.74 -9.21
C LEU A 199 15.41 3.52 -10.72
N TYR A 200 16.55 3.14 -11.22
CA TYR A 200 16.76 2.63 -12.58
C TYR A 200 16.70 1.11 -12.54
N GLY A 201 15.47 0.58 -12.62
CA GLY A 201 15.21 -0.84 -12.43
C GLY A 201 13.74 -1.14 -12.15
N ASP A 202 13.50 -2.15 -11.34
CA ASP A 202 12.20 -2.61 -10.88
C ASP A 202 12.16 -2.71 -9.36
N SER A 203 11.01 -2.89 -8.75
CA SER A 203 10.87 -3.06 -7.29
C SER A 203 9.81 -4.08 -6.93
N ASN A 204 10.04 -4.75 -5.81
CA ASN A 204 9.11 -5.70 -5.21
C ASN A 204 7.89 -5.01 -4.57
N ASP A 205 7.09 -5.82 -3.87
CA ASP A 205 5.87 -5.37 -3.18
C ASP A 205 6.11 -4.27 -2.13
N TYR A 206 5.07 -3.54 -1.80
CA TYR A 206 5.05 -2.45 -0.81
C TYR A 206 6.00 -1.28 -1.12
N PHE A 207 6.34 -1.06 -2.39
CA PHE A 207 7.08 0.13 -2.81
C PHE A 207 6.42 1.41 -2.29
N GLY A 208 7.19 2.27 -1.63
CA GLY A 208 6.69 3.52 -1.07
C GLY A 208 5.61 3.38 0.00
N LYS A 209 5.51 2.23 0.68
CA LYS A 209 4.58 2.04 1.80
C LYS A 209 4.76 3.15 2.82
N GLY A 210 3.64 3.83 3.20
CA GLY A 210 3.67 4.89 4.19
C GLY A 210 4.53 6.11 3.79
N LEU A 211 4.75 6.35 2.50
CA LEU A 211 5.49 7.51 2.01
C LEU A 211 5.06 8.79 2.73
N SER A 212 6.00 9.56 3.27
CA SER A 212 5.75 10.64 4.21
C SER A 212 6.38 11.97 3.77
N GLY A 213 6.30 12.28 2.48
CA GLY A 213 6.79 13.55 1.91
C GLY A 213 7.97 13.40 0.96
N GLY A 214 8.59 12.23 0.89
CA GLY A 214 9.69 11.97 -0.03
C GLY A 214 9.26 11.85 -1.49
N LYS A 215 10.22 11.74 -2.38
CA LYS A 215 10.00 11.53 -3.82
C LYS A 215 10.54 10.19 -4.27
N LEU A 216 9.72 9.46 -5.02
CA LEU A 216 10.08 8.17 -5.60
C LEU A 216 9.92 8.23 -7.12
N ILE A 217 10.98 7.87 -7.83
CA ILE A 217 10.99 7.83 -9.30
C ILE A 217 11.46 6.44 -9.71
N VAL A 218 10.75 5.80 -10.62
CA VAL A 218 11.15 4.49 -11.17
C VAL A 218 11.10 4.53 -12.68
N VAL A 219 12.21 4.13 -13.29
CA VAL A 219 12.33 3.99 -14.74
C VAL A 219 13.02 2.66 -15.05
N PRO A 220 12.68 2.00 -16.15
CA PRO A 220 13.43 0.82 -16.59
C PRO A 220 14.92 1.13 -16.79
N PRO A 221 15.82 0.14 -16.67
CA PRO A 221 17.23 0.31 -16.99
C PRO A 221 17.41 0.82 -18.43
N LYS A 222 18.43 1.66 -18.66
CA LYS A 222 18.69 2.27 -19.96
C LYS A 222 18.86 1.25 -21.10
N ASP A 223 19.39 0.07 -20.77
CA ASP A 223 19.63 -1.01 -21.73
C ASP A 223 18.41 -1.94 -21.90
N SER A 224 17.30 -1.64 -21.23
CA SER A 224 16.08 -2.43 -21.32
C SER A 224 15.41 -2.23 -22.68
N THR A 225 14.99 -3.34 -23.28
CA THR A 225 14.22 -3.36 -24.54
C THR A 225 12.72 -3.50 -24.32
N ILE A 226 12.27 -3.55 -23.04
CA ILE A 226 10.85 -3.64 -22.71
C ILE A 226 10.15 -2.33 -23.03
N LYS A 227 8.85 -2.43 -23.34
CA LYS A 227 7.95 -1.28 -23.36
C LYS A 227 7.40 -1.10 -21.94
N PRO A 228 7.73 -0.01 -21.24
CA PRO A 228 7.34 0.16 -19.84
C PRO A 228 5.83 0.06 -19.64
N GLU A 229 5.05 0.67 -20.52
CA GLU A 229 3.60 0.69 -20.48
C GLU A 229 2.92 -0.68 -20.57
N ASP A 230 3.63 -1.69 -21.06
CA ASP A 230 3.14 -3.06 -21.21
C ASP A 230 3.68 -4.01 -20.11
N ASN A 231 4.55 -3.51 -19.21
CA ASN A 231 5.28 -4.35 -18.27
C ASN A 231 5.15 -3.87 -16.82
N ILE A 232 4.93 -4.82 -15.91
CA ILE A 232 4.93 -4.54 -14.47
C ILE A 232 6.36 -4.33 -14.00
N ILE A 233 6.68 -3.15 -13.49
CA ILE A 233 7.98 -2.80 -12.91
C ILE A 233 7.92 -2.56 -11.40
N ILE A 234 6.73 -2.43 -10.83
CA ILE A 234 6.51 -2.31 -9.40
C ILE A 234 5.56 -3.43 -8.95
N GLY A 235 5.90 -4.12 -7.89
CA GLY A 235 5.07 -5.17 -7.30
C GLY A 235 3.74 -4.68 -6.73
N ASN A 236 3.08 -5.54 -5.97
CA ASN A 236 1.76 -5.27 -5.40
C ASN A 236 1.82 -4.33 -4.19
N VAL A 237 0.68 -3.70 -3.88
CA VAL A 237 0.46 -2.90 -2.65
C VAL A 237 1.39 -1.69 -2.57
N ALA A 238 1.84 -1.16 -3.70
CA ALA A 238 2.65 0.04 -3.74
C ALA A 238 1.86 1.24 -3.18
N LEU A 239 2.54 2.15 -2.47
CA LEU A 239 1.99 3.34 -1.81
C LEU A 239 0.92 3.06 -0.74
N TYR A 240 0.85 1.85 -0.19
CA TYR A 240 -0.08 1.54 0.88
C TYR A 240 0.06 2.51 2.05
N GLY A 241 -1.02 3.22 2.36
CA GLY A 241 -1.05 4.17 3.50
C GLY A 241 -0.11 5.37 3.34
N ALA A 242 0.28 5.74 2.13
CA ALA A 242 1.06 6.94 1.86
C ALA A 242 0.30 8.19 2.33
N THR A 243 0.99 9.13 2.98
CA THR A 243 0.39 10.32 3.59
C THR A 243 0.73 11.62 2.87
N SER A 244 1.87 11.64 2.18
CA SER A 244 2.34 12.78 1.39
C SER A 244 3.53 12.37 0.51
N GLY A 245 3.96 13.23 -0.40
CA GLY A 245 5.08 13.00 -1.29
C GLY A 245 4.67 12.82 -2.75
N GLU A 246 5.64 12.61 -3.61
CA GLU A 246 5.46 12.50 -5.05
C GLU A 246 6.03 11.18 -5.59
N VAL A 247 5.33 10.58 -6.55
CA VAL A 247 5.74 9.28 -7.13
C VAL A 247 5.53 9.27 -8.64
N TYR A 248 6.55 8.87 -9.38
CA TYR A 248 6.54 8.81 -10.84
C TYR A 248 7.06 7.45 -11.32
N ILE A 249 6.17 6.64 -11.91
CA ILE A 249 6.46 5.27 -12.31
C ILE A 249 6.30 5.13 -13.82
N ASN A 250 7.42 5.00 -14.52
CA ASN A 250 7.44 4.70 -15.95
C ASN A 250 7.29 3.18 -16.14
N GLY A 251 6.05 2.74 -16.18
CA GLY A 251 5.63 1.35 -16.31
C GLY A 251 4.40 1.04 -15.47
N VAL A 252 4.03 -0.22 -15.41
CA VAL A 252 2.85 -0.72 -14.74
C VAL A 252 3.17 -1.10 -13.30
N ALA A 253 2.28 -0.77 -12.37
CA ALA A 253 2.29 -1.29 -11.00
C ALA A 253 1.35 -2.50 -10.87
N GLY A 254 1.66 -3.39 -9.93
CA GLY A 254 0.84 -4.55 -9.61
C GLY A 254 -0.51 -4.19 -8.99
N GLU A 255 -1.12 -5.16 -8.32
CA GLU A 255 -2.43 -4.99 -7.68
C GLU A 255 -2.37 -4.09 -6.44
N ARG A 256 -3.51 -3.53 -6.07
CA ARG A 256 -3.70 -2.73 -4.83
C ARG A 256 -2.83 -1.48 -4.76
N PHE A 257 -2.60 -0.85 -5.89
CA PHE A 257 -1.86 0.42 -5.95
C PHE A 257 -2.57 1.53 -5.17
N ALA A 258 -1.82 2.29 -4.36
CA ALA A 258 -2.28 3.44 -3.58
C ALA A 258 -3.47 3.17 -2.63
N VAL A 259 -3.61 1.92 -2.15
CA VAL A 259 -4.61 1.58 -1.13
C VAL A 259 -4.36 2.41 0.14
N ARG A 260 -5.41 3.06 0.65
CA ARG A 260 -5.36 3.98 1.81
C ARG A 260 -4.40 5.16 1.64
N ASN A 261 -4.09 5.56 0.40
CA ASN A 261 -3.40 6.82 0.18
C ASN A 261 -4.22 7.99 0.75
N SER A 262 -3.61 8.84 1.55
CA SER A 262 -4.27 9.98 2.21
C SER A 262 -3.72 11.35 1.79
N GLY A 263 -2.66 11.40 0.95
CA GLY A 263 -2.10 12.70 0.55
C GLY A 263 -0.97 12.66 -0.47
N ALA A 264 -0.43 11.48 -0.80
CA ALA A 264 0.61 11.39 -1.82
C ALA A 264 0.05 11.62 -3.24
N HIS A 265 0.87 12.20 -4.11
CA HIS A 265 0.59 12.40 -5.53
C HIS A 265 1.38 11.39 -6.36
N ALA A 266 0.73 10.70 -7.28
CA ALA A 266 1.38 9.67 -8.08
C ALA A 266 0.96 9.71 -9.55
N VAL A 267 1.90 9.41 -10.45
CA VAL A 267 1.66 9.13 -11.86
C VAL A 267 2.23 7.76 -12.21
N VAL A 268 1.42 6.92 -12.84
CA VAL A 268 1.78 5.55 -13.22
C VAL A 268 1.17 5.22 -14.59
N GLU A 269 1.82 4.33 -15.35
CA GLU A 269 1.39 4.01 -16.72
C GLU A 269 0.40 2.83 -16.83
N GLY A 270 0.02 2.25 -15.70
CA GLY A 270 -0.99 1.22 -15.59
C GLY A 270 -0.97 0.60 -14.20
N ILE A 271 -2.08 -0.05 -13.81
CA ILE A 271 -2.21 -0.71 -12.51
C ILE A 271 -3.06 -1.98 -12.61
N GLY A 272 -2.82 -2.92 -11.69
CA GLY A 272 -3.62 -4.12 -11.53
C GLY A 272 -4.96 -3.90 -10.83
N ASP A 273 -5.56 -4.99 -10.37
CA ASP A 273 -6.85 -5.00 -9.66
C ASP A 273 -6.79 -4.24 -8.32
N HIS A 274 -7.92 -3.73 -7.86
CA HIS A 274 -8.09 -3.09 -6.54
C HIS A 274 -7.30 -1.78 -6.34
N GLY A 275 -6.98 -1.06 -7.41
CA GLY A 275 -6.30 0.24 -7.30
C GLY A 275 -7.12 1.26 -6.53
N LEU A 276 -6.48 2.08 -5.72
CA LEU A 276 -7.06 3.19 -4.94
C LEU A 276 -8.15 2.79 -3.93
N GLU A 277 -8.22 1.50 -3.54
CA GLU A 277 -9.18 1.09 -2.51
C GLU A 277 -8.95 1.88 -1.22
N TYR A 278 -10.05 2.37 -0.64
CA TYR A 278 -10.04 3.15 0.63
C TYR A 278 -9.13 4.40 0.62
N MET A 279 -8.82 4.94 -0.55
CA MET A 279 -8.10 6.21 -0.66
C MET A 279 -8.90 7.33 0.01
N THR A 280 -8.24 8.18 0.80
CA THR A 280 -8.87 9.25 1.57
C THR A 280 -8.36 10.64 1.23
N GLY A 281 -7.31 10.75 0.40
CA GLY A 281 -6.71 12.02 -0.02
C GLY A 281 -5.62 11.82 -1.06
N GLY A 282 -5.02 12.91 -1.49
CA GLY A 282 -3.98 12.90 -2.53
C GLY A 282 -4.55 12.87 -3.95
N MET A 283 -3.66 12.65 -4.92
CA MET A 283 -4.00 12.63 -6.34
C MET A 283 -3.24 11.54 -7.07
N VAL A 284 -3.96 10.77 -7.89
CA VAL A 284 -3.35 9.69 -8.68
C VAL A 284 -3.74 9.86 -10.15
N VAL A 285 -2.74 9.80 -11.04
CA VAL A 285 -2.94 9.79 -12.49
C VAL A 285 -2.50 8.42 -13.03
N VAL A 286 -3.41 7.74 -13.72
CA VAL A 286 -3.13 6.48 -14.42
C VAL A 286 -3.19 6.74 -15.92
N LEU A 287 -2.05 6.58 -16.61
CA LEU A 287 -1.90 6.88 -18.03
C LEU A 287 -2.21 5.69 -18.94
N GLY A 288 -2.71 4.59 -18.38
CA GLY A 288 -3.01 3.37 -19.12
C GLY A 288 -4.08 2.52 -18.42
N LYS A 289 -4.00 1.21 -18.59
CA LYS A 289 -5.03 0.28 -18.13
C LYS A 289 -5.13 0.21 -16.61
N THR A 290 -6.35 0.01 -16.14
CA THR A 290 -6.67 -0.30 -14.74
C THR A 290 -7.22 -1.71 -14.63
N GLY A 291 -7.00 -2.36 -13.50
CA GLY A 291 -7.68 -3.60 -13.15
C GLY A 291 -9.09 -3.37 -12.58
N ARG A 292 -9.73 -4.44 -12.16
CA ARG A 292 -11.09 -4.45 -11.61
C ARG A 292 -11.15 -3.79 -10.23
N ASN A 293 -12.35 -3.43 -9.82
CA ASN A 293 -12.69 -2.89 -8.51
C ASN A 293 -11.92 -1.61 -8.14
N PHE A 294 -11.58 -0.81 -9.15
CA PHE A 294 -10.90 0.47 -8.96
C PHE A 294 -11.72 1.42 -8.09
N ALA A 295 -11.08 2.09 -7.14
CA ALA A 295 -11.65 3.06 -6.20
C ALA A 295 -12.73 2.51 -5.24
N ALA A 296 -12.76 1.20 -4.98
CA ALA A 296 -13.68 0.65 -3.98
C ALA A 296 -13.43 1.24 -2.60
N GLY A 297 -14.48 1.73 -1.94
CA GLY A 297 -14.36 2.35 -0.62
C GLY A 297 -13.61 3.69 -0.59
N MET A 298 -13.27 4.28 -1.74
CA MET A 298 -12.62 5.58 -1.82
C MET A 298 -13.53 6.66 -1.24
N SER A 299 -13.04 7.41 -0.27
CA SER A 299 -13.79 8.44 0.45
C SER A 299 -13.22 9.85 0.31
N GLY A 300 -12.03 10.01 -0.27
CA GLY A 300 -11.38 11.30 -0.50
C GLY A 300 -10.29 11.22 -1.55
N GLY A 301 -9.77 12.38 -1.96
CA GLY A 301 -8.81 12.51 -3.04
C GLY A 301 -9.42 12.50 -4.43
N ILE A 302 -8.56 12.57 -5.44
CA ILE A 302 -8.93 12.65 -6.86
C ILE A 302 -8.08 11.65 -7.65
N ALA A 303 -8.71 10.96 -8.61
CA ALA A 303 -7.95 10.21 -9.60
C ALA A 303 -8.29 10.67 -11.02
N TYR A 304 -7.30 10.61 -11.91
CA TYR A 304 -7.46 10.79 -13.34
C TYR A 304 -7.02 9.50 -14.04
N VAL A 305 -7.87 8.97 -14.91
CA VAL A 305 -7.60 7.73 -15.66
C VAL A 305 -7.71 8.02 -17.15
N TYR A 306 -6.65 7.75 -17.88
CA TYR A 306 -6.63 7.83 -19.33
C TYR A 306 -7.36 6.62 -19.92
N ASP A 307 -8.48 6.86 -20.62
CA ASP A 307 -9.44 5.86 -21.12
C ASP A 307 -9.84 6.16 -22.57
N PRO A 308 -8.91 6.05 -23.54
CA PRO A 308 -9.21 6.33 -24.94
C PRO A 308 -10.21 5.34 -25.55
N ASP A 309 -10.26 4.11 -25.03
CA ASP A 309 -11.14 3.05 -25.53
C ASP A 309 -12.52 3.05 -24.88
N ASN A 310 -12.74 3.92 -23.89
CA ASN A 310 -13.98 4.01 -23.09
C ASN A 310 -14.38 2.67 -22.41
N THR A 311 -13.40 1.92 -21.88
CA THR A 311 -13.60 0.64 -21.17
C THR A 311 -13.54 0.77 -19.66
N PHE A 312 -13.12 1.90 -19.13
CA PHE A 312 -12.93 2.13 -17.69
C PHE A 312 -14.21 1.89 -16.87
N TYR A 313 -15.39 2.07 -17.46
CA TYR A 313 -16.67 1.84 -16.78
C TYR A 313 -16.85 0.40 -16.27
N GLU A 314 -16.16 -0.58 -16.85
CA GLU A 314 -16.18 -1.99 -16.45
C GLU A 314 -15.32 -2.27 -15.20
N HIS A 315 -14.39 -1.38 -14.92
CA HIS A 315 -13.34 -1.56 -13.89
C HIS A 315 -13.63 -0.77 -12.61
N VAL A 316 -14.31 0.36 -12.70
CA VAL A 316 -14.54 1.27 -11.58
C VAL A 316 -15.68 0.80 -10.67
N ASN A 317 -15.40 0.77 -9.36
CA ASN A 317 -16.45 0.58 -8.35
C ASN A 317 -17.17 1.90 -8.09
N LYS A 318 -18.45 1.98 -8.50
CA LYS A 318 -19.24 3.24 -8.49
C LYS A 318 -20.02 3.47 -7.18
N GLU A 319 -19.81 2.67 -6.18
CA GLU A 319 -20.62 2.74 -4.95
C GLU A 319 -20.45 4.08 -4.23
N LEU A 320 -19.21 4.56 -4.06
CA LEU A 320 -18.90 5.80 -3.35
C LEU A 320 -18.37 6.90 -4.25
N VAL A 321 -18.07 6.62 -5.52
CA VAL A 321 -17.45 7.57 -6.43
C VAL A 321 -18.31 7.83 -7.68
N GLU A 322 -18.18 9.04 -8.20
CA GLU A 322 -18.58 9.36 -9.58
C GLU A 322 -17.32 9.48 -10.46
N TYR A 323 -17.47 9.23 -11.76
CA TYR A 323 -16.45 9.56 -12.74
C TYR A 323 -17.06 10.31 -13.93
N LYS A 324 -16.32 11.29 -14.43
CA LYS A 324 -16.74 12.16 -15.55
C LYS A 324 -15.51 12.55 -16.35
N ASN A 325 -15.71 12.91 -17.60
CA ASN A 325 -14.63 13.53 -18.38
C ASN A 325 -14.14 14.80 -17.70
N VAL A 326 -12.86 15.08 -17.83
CA VAL A 326 -12.24 16.34 -17.38
C VAL A 326 -12.85 17.47 -18.20
N LYS A 327 -13.32 18.54 -17.54
CA LYS A 327 -14.00 19.67 -18.19
C LYS A 327 -13.63 21.03 -17.62
N SER A 328 -13.11 21.08 -16.40
CA SER A 328 -12.73 22.35 -15.79
C SER A 328 -11.28 22.67 -16.13
N ARG A 329 -11.02 23.92 -16.48
CA ARG A 329 -9.66 24.38 -16.75
C ARG A 329 -8.71 24.11 -15.59
N TYR A 330 -9.19 24.25 -14.37
CA TYR A 330 -8.41 23.91 -13.16
C TYR A 330 -7.97 22.45 -13.15
N ASP A 331 -8.87 21.51 -13.46
CA ASP A 331 -8.54 20.09 -13.53
C ASP A 331 -7.59 19.79 -14.70
N GLU A 332 -7.77 20.46 -15.84
CA GLU A 332 -6.87 20.31 -16.99
C GLU A 332 -5.46 20.78 -16.70
N ASP A 333 -5.32 21.95 -16.06
CA ASP A 333 -4.02 22.52 -15.70
C ASP A 333 -3.32 21.63 -14.69
N GLN A 334 -4.02 21.15 -13.66
CA GLN A 334 -3.49 20.26 -12.64
C GLN A 334 -3.06 18.90 -13.21
N LEU A 335 -3.89 18.29 -14.04
CA LEU A 335 -3.58 17.05 -14.74
C LEU A 335 -2.35 17.19 -15.62
N LYS A 336 -2.30 18.28 -16.39
CA LYS A 336 -1.18 18.59 -17.29
C LYS A 336 0.13 18.74 -16.53
N GLU A 337 0.11 19.47 -15.41
CA GLU A 337 1.29 19.65 -14.56
C GLU A 337 1.82 18.30 -14.05
N MET A 338 0.96 17.41 -13.57
CA MET A 338 1.38 16.09 -13.10
C MET A 338 1.99 15.25 -14.22
N ILE A 339 1.41 15.26 -15.43
CA ILE A 339 1.95 14.53 -16.58
C ILE A 339 3.27 15.15 -17.05
N GLN A 340 3.41 16.48 -17.01
CA GLN A 340 4.67 17.17 -17.31
C GLN A 340 5.78 16.77 -16.35
N LYS A 341 5.53 16.77 -15.04
CA LYS A 341 6.48 16.28 -14.04
C LYS A 341 6.87 14.82 -14.29
N HIS A 342 5.87 13.97 -14.59
CA HIS A 342 6.14 12.57 -14.90
C HIS A 342 7.06 12.44 -16.10
N TYR A 343 6.79 13.16 -17.20
CA TYR A 343 7.67 13.18 -18.37
C TYR A 343 9.08 13.69 -18.03
N GLN A 344 9.15 14.77 -17.26
CA GLN A 344 10.43 15.36 -16.84
C GLN A 344 11.31 14.40 -16.06
N TYR A 345 10.71 13.66 -15.11
CA TYR A 345 11.46 12.73 -14.26
C TYR A 345 11.75 11.37 -14.90
N THR A 346 10.89 10.93 -15.81
CA THR A 346 10.96 9.54 -16.32
C THR A 346 11.26 9.43 -17.81
N ASN A 347 11.13 10.51 -18.54
CA ASN A 347 11.18 10.54 -20.01
C ASN A 347 10.17 9.57 -20.67
N SER A 348 9.00 9.41 -20.06
CA SER A 348 7.93 8.51 -20.49
C SER A 348 7.46 8.82 -21.91
N ASN A 349 7.42 7.81 -22.78
CA ASN A 349 6.87 7.92 -24.12
C ASN A 349 5.36 8.13 -24.10
N VAL A 350 4.64 7.52 -23.17
CA VAL A 350 3.20 7.67 -22.99
C VAL A 350 2.86 9.11 -22.59
N ALA A 351 3.55 9.63 -21.57
CA ALA A 351 3.37 11.01 -21.14
C ALA A 351 3.69 12.00 -22.27
N LYS A 352 4.79 11.77 -23.00
CA LYS A 352 5.15 12.61 -24.16
C LYS A 352 4.05 12.65 -25.19
N LYS A 353 3.53 11.50 -25.61
CA LYS A 353 2.46 11.40 -26.61
C LYS A 353 1.22 12.18 -26.18
N ILE A 354 0.83 12.05 -24.92
CA ILE A 354 -0.34 12.77 -24.38
C ILE A 354 -0.08 14.28 -24.33
N LEU A 355 1.13 14.71 -23.94
CA LEU A 355 1.48 16.12 -23.86
C LEU A 355 1.61 16.79 -25.22
N ASP A 356 2.12 16.07 -26.23
CA ASP A 356 2.28 16.59 -27.60
C ASP A 356 0.92 17.00 -28.23
N ASP A 357 -0.18 16.38 -27.83
CA ASP A 357 -1.54 16.70 -28.28
C ASP A 357 -2.56 16.83 -27.11
N PHE A 358 -2.14 17.41 -26.01
CA PHE A 358 -2.91 17.47 -24.78
C PHE A 358 -4.33 18.03 -24.96
N GLY A 359 -4.52 18.98 -25.88
CA GLY A 359 -5.82 19.58 -26.15
C GLY A 359 -6.89 18.58 -26.62
N ASN A 360 -6.49 17.57 -27.38
CA ASN A 360 -7.37 16.49 -27.82
C ASN A 360 -7.38 15.33 -26.81
N GLU A 361 -6.21 14.97 -26.24
CA GLU A 361 -6.05 13.82 -25.35
C GLU A 361 -6.74 14.01 -23.99
N VAL A 362 -6.90 15.25 -23.51
CA VAL A 362 -7.57 15.53 -22.24
C VAL A 362 -9.03 15.07 -22.22
N ALA A 363 -9.70 15.02 -23.38
CA ALA A 363 -11.07 14.53 -23.51
C ALA A 363 -11.22 13.02 -23.19
N HIS A 364 -10.13 12.26 -23.26
CA HIS A 364 -10.10 10.84 -22.93
C HIS A 364 -9.90 10.59 -21.43
N PHE A 365 -9.55 11.60 -20.65
CA PHE A 365 -9.38 11.43 -19.21
C PHE A 365 -10.70 11.40 -18.46
N LYS A 366 -10.83 10.44 -17.56
CA LYS A 366 -11.93 10.32 -16.60
C LYS A 366 -11.42 10.81 -15.24
N LYS A 367 -12.07 11.84 -14.69
CA LYS A 367 -11.87 12.28 -13.30
C LYS A 367 -12.76 11.44 -12.39
N VAL A 368 -12.17 10.77 -11.42
CA VAL A 368 -12.85 9.97 -10.38
C VAL A 368 -12.79 10.73 -9.07
N VAL A 369 -13.95 10.93 -8.44
CA VAL A 369 -14.06 11.67 -7.18
C VAL A 369 -15.18 11.10 -6.31
N PRO A 370 -14.98 10.93 -4.98
CA PRO A 370 -16.05 10.51 -4.09
C PRO A 370 -17.17 11.56 -3.98
N HIS A 371 -18.43 11.11 -3.92
CA HIS A 371 -19.60 11.99 -3.88
C HIS A 371 -19.54 12.96 -2.68
N ASP A 372 -19.29 12.44 -1.50
CA ASP A 372 -19.25 13.22 -0.27
C ASP A 372 -18.04 14.16 -0.23
N TYR A 373 -16.89 13.71 -0.70
CA TYR A 373 -15.69 14.54 -0.81
C TYR A 373 -15.92 15.72 -1.73
N LYS A 374 -16.51 15.50 -2.91
CA LYS A 374 -16.85 16.57 -3.85
C LYS A 374 -17.80 17.59 -3.22
N ARG A 375 -18.85 17.13 -2.52
CA ARG A 375 -19.80 18.01 -1.82
C ARG A 375 -19.09 18.81 -0.74
N MET A 376 -18.23 18.18 0.05
CA MET A 376 -17.47 18.85 1.10
C MET A 376 -16.54 19.91 0.54
N MET A 377 -15.78 19.61 -0.53
CA MET A 377 -14.90 20.57 -1.18
C MET A 377 -15.65 21.77 -1.74
N SER A 378 -16.84 21.55 -2.32
CA SER A 378 -17.69 22.65 -2.81
C SER A 378 -18.17 23.56 -1.66
N LEU A 379 -18.52 22.98 -0.50
CA LEU A 379 -18.91 23.75 0.68
C LEU A 379 -17.73 24.55 1.24
N ILE A 380 -16.54 23.94 1.36
CA ILE A 380 -15.32 24.63 1.82
C ILE A 380 -15.03 25.83 0.92
N SER A 381 -14.99 25.62 -0.41
CA SER A 381 -14.75 26.70 -1.37
C SER A 381 -15.78 27.83 -1.25
N SER A 382 -17.06 27.50 -1.06
CA SER A 382 -18.12 28.48 -0.85
C SER A 382 -17.89 29.33 0.40
N PHE A 383 -17.46 28.73 1.51
CA PHE A 383 -17.17 29.45 2.74
C PHE A 383 -15.89 30.28 2.66
N GLU A 384 -14.86 29.81 1.95
CA GLU A 384 -13.66 30.59 1.66
C GLU A 384 -13.97 31.84 0.82
N GLN A 385 -14.84 31.71 -0.18
CA GLN A 385 -15.32 32.85 -0.97
C GLN A 385 -16.12 33.87 -0.15
N GLN A 386 -16.70 33.45 0.97
CA GLN A 386 -17.34 34.33 1.95
C GLN A 386 -16.35 34.98 2.94
N GLY A 387 -15.06 34.73 2.79
CA GLY A 387 -13.99 35.35 3.56
C GLY A 387 -13.54 34.56 4.80
N LEU A 388 -13.98 33.32 4.99
CA LEU A 388 -13.49 32.48 6.07
C LEU A 388 -12.08 31.95 5.75
N THR A 389 -11.26 31.76 6.77
CA THR A 389 -10.00 31.03 6.61
C THR A 389 -10.27 29.56 6.28
N ASN A 390 -9.32 28.87 5.65
CA ASN A 390 -9.46 27.46 5.28
C ASN A 390 -9.90 26.59 6.48
N GLU A 391 -9.33 26.79 7.66
CA GLU A 391 -9.71 26.04 8.86
C GLU A 391 -11.14 26.34 9.33
N GLN A 392 -11.55 27.61 9.29
CA GLN A 392 -12.94 27.99 9.59
C GLN A 392 -13.91 27.43 8.55
N ALA A 393 -13.56 27.53 7.26
CA ALA A 393 -14.36 27.00 6.17
C ALA A 393 -14.58 25.48 6.28
N LYS A 394 -13.56 24.70 6.66
CA LYS A 394 -13.68 23.25 6.94
C LYS A 394 -14.70 22.96 8.05
N VAL A 395 -14.66 23.71 9.15
CA VAL A 395 -15.59 23.51 10.27
C VAL A 395 -17.02 23.83 9.86
N GLU A 396 -17.23 24.97 9.19
CA GLU A 396 -18.59 25.37 8.74
C GLU A 396 -19.11 24.46 7.62
N ALA A 397 -18.26 24.01 6.71
CA ALA A 397 -18.61 23.02 5.70
C ALA A 397 -19.08 21.71 6.35
N PHE A 398 -18.38 21.23 7.37
CA PHE A 398 -18.77 20.02 8.11
C PHE A 398 -20.12 20.20 8.82
N ASN A 399 -20.36 21.36 9.46
CA ASN A 399 -21.62 21.67 10.10
C ASN A 399 -22.77 21.73 9.10
N ALA A 400 -22.55 22.35 7.93
CA ALA A 400 -23.53 22.42 6.86
C ALA A 400 -23.81 21.05 6.23
N PHE A 401 -22.77 20.23 6.05
CA PHE A 401 -22.86 18.88 5.53
C PHE A 401 -23.76 18.00 6.43
N LYS A 402 -23.55 18.06 7.75
CA LYS A 402 -24.38 17.34 8.75
C LYS A 402 -25.85 17.73 8.74
N LYS A 403 -26.17 19.02 8.51
CA LYS A 403 -27.57 19.49 8.48
C LYS A 403 -28.31 19.10 7.20
N GLY A 404 -27.61 18.67 6.18
CA GLY A 404 -28.16 18.22 4.91
C GLY A 404 -28.19 16.69 4.74
N MET A 405 -27.81 15.95 5.78
CA MET A 405 -28.03 14.51 5.93
C MET A 405 -29.34 14.27 6.68
#